data_6bb02572b8dbe6cc18addde9585340aa
#
_entry.id   6bb02572b8dbe6cc18addde9585340aa
#
_cell.length_a   1.000
_cell.length_b   1.000
_cell.length_c   1.000
_cell.angle_alpha   90.00
_cell.angle_beta   90.00
_cell.angle_gamma   90.00
#
_symmetry.space_group_name_H-M   'P 1'
#
loop_
_entity.id
_entity.type
_entity.pdbx_description
1 polymer ?
#
loop_
_entity_poly.entity_id
_entity_poly.type
_entity_poly.pdbx_seq_one_letter_code
_entity_poly.pdbx_strand_id
1 'polypeptide(L)'
;ERVLELSPDCITIYQMEVPFNTTIFKSMKDQGKLTAPVADWPTKRKWVTQAYEALENAGYTVTSAYTAVKNPENTKFVYRDRLWAGADMVALGVASFGHLGGIHYQNQTHFDQYCETQENNGSAVRRALLTTEDERFLREFILQWKLGRVSPAYFHEKFGVDIKKRFADILSEWKESGDLYEEDG
;
A
#
# COMPACT_ATOMS: atom_id res chain seq x y z
N GLU A 1 -20.72 -12.06 0.20
CA GLU A 1 -21.49 -13.18 -0.40
C GLU A 1 -21.37 -13.16 -1.92
N ARG A 2 -21.81 -12.12 -2.65
CA ARG A 2 -21.77 -12.05 -4.12
C ARG A 2 -20.39 -12.24 -4.75
N VAL A 3 -19.32 -11.76 -4.10
CA VAL A 3 -17.94 -11.94 -4.59
C VAL A 3 -17.53 -13.41 -4.53
N LEU A 4 -17.98 -14.14 -3.50
CA LEU A 4 -17.69 -15.57 -3.35
C LEU A 4 -18.42 -16.41 -4.41
N GLU A 5 -19.62 -16.00 -4.83
CA GLU A 5 -20.37 -16.64 -5.93
C GLU A 5 -19.62 -16.52 -7.26
N LEU A 6 -18.96 -15.37 -7.50
CA LEU A 6 -18.12 -15.15 -8.70
C LEU A 6 -16.80 -15.92 -8.65
N SER A 7 -16.37 -16.31 -7.45
CA SER A 7 -15.17 -17.12 -7.20
C SER A 7 -13.90 -16.66 -7.94
N PRO A 8 -13.52 -15.36 -7.88
CA PRO A 8 -12.33 -14.86 -8.56
C PRO A 8 -11.06 -15.45 -7.93
N ASP A 9 -9.96 -15.47 -8.68
CA ASP A 9 -8.66 -16.00 -8.20
C ASP A 9 -8.02 -15.11 -7.12
N CYS A 10 -8.27 -13.80 -7.18
CA CYS A 10 -7.67 -12.81 -6.30
C CYS A 10 -8.70 -11.75 -5.89
N ILE A 11 -8.76 -11.43 -4.61
CA ILE A 11 -9.65 -10.42 -4.04
C ILE A 11 -8.80 -9.41 -3.27
N THR A 12 -9.00 -8.13 -3.56
CA THR A 12 -8.36 -7.03 -2.83
C THR A 12 -9.42 -6.23 -2.09
N ILE A 13 -9.20 -6.01 -0.79
CA ILE A 13 -10.10 -5.28 0.10
C ILE A 13 -9.41 -4.01 0.58
N TYR A 14 -10.04 -2.86 0.36
CA TYR A 14 -9.61 -1.58 0.91
C TYR A 14 -10.63 -1.02 1.88
N GLN A 15 -10.13 -0.46 2.96
CA GLN A 15 -10.93 0.36 3.88
C GLN A 15 -11.06 1.74 3.28
N MET A 16 -12.30 2.17 3.01
CA MET A 16 -12.54 3.49 2.42
C MET A 16 -12.10 4.61 3.38
N GLU A 17 -11.27 5.50 2.87
CA GLU A 17 -10.86 6.73 3.52
C GLU A 17 -11.37 7.93 2.72
N VAL A 18 -11.56 9.06 3.40
CA VAL A 18 -11.91 10.31 2.76
C VAL A 18 -10.77 11.30 2.99
N PRO A 19 -9.85 11.44 2.02
CA PRO A 19 -8.74 12.38 2.13
C PRO A 19 -9.25 13.83 2.22
N PHE A 20 -8.53 14.65 2.99
CA PHE A 20 -8.90 16.04 3.31
C PHE A 20 -9.02 16.97 2.07
N ASN A 21 -8.43 16.60 0.96
CA ASN A 21 -8.46 17.40 -0.29
C ASN A 21 -9.58 16.97 -1.27
N THR A 22 -10.42 16.02 -0.88
CA THR A 22 -11.53 15.55 -1.72
C THR A 22 -12.75 16.46 -1.64
N THR A 23 -13.59 16.42 -2.68
CA THR A 23 -14.87 17.14 -2.72
C THR A 23 -15.77 16.73 -1.57
N ILE A 24 -15.79 15.43 -1.22
CA ILE A 24 -16.57 14.90 -0.09
C ILE A 24 -16.12 15.55 1.22
N PHE A 25 -14.81 15.63 1.45
CA PHE A 25 -14.27 16.25 2.66
C PHE A 25 -14.62 17.75 2.74
N LYS A 26 -14.48 18.46 1.62
CA LYS A 26 -14.85 19.89 1.54
C LYS A 26 -16.34 20.10 1.83
N SER A 27 -17.22 19.34 1.17
CA SER A 27 -18.66 19.39 1.45
C SER A 27 -19.03 19.11 2.89
N MET A 28 -18.34 18.19 3.55
CA MET A 28 -18.53 17.93 4.98
C MET A 28 -18.21 19.16 5.83
N LYS A 29 -17.03 19.75 5.57
CA LYS A 29 -16.56 20.93 6.29
C LYS A 29 -17.55 22.10 6.11
N ASP A 30 -18.01 22.32 4.89
CA ASP A 30 -18.97 23.38 4.58
C ASP A 30 -20.32 23.16 5.24
N GLN A 31 -20.72 21.90 5.49
CA GLN A 31 -21.92 21.53 6.22
C GLN A 31 -21.73 21.47 7.74
N GLY A 32 -20.55 21.84 8.27
CA GLY A 32 -20.23 21.76 9.68
C GLY A 32 -20.15 20.35 10.26
N LYS A 33 -20.01 19.33 9.43
CA LYS A 33 -19.89 17.93 9.86
C LYS A 33 -18.43 17.65 10.26
N LEU A 34 -18.24 17.13 11.46
CA LEU A 34 -16.91 16.79 11.99
C LEU A 34 -16.36 15.46 11.49
N THR A 35 -17.21 14.59 10.93
CA THR A 35 -16.85 13.24 10.49
C THR A 35 -17.34 12.95 9.08
N ALA A 36 -16.50 12.25 8.31
CA ALA A 36 -16.90 11.74 7.01
C ALA A 36 -18.06 10.74 7.15
N PRO A 37 -18.95 10.62 6.13
CA PRO A 37 -20.00 9.61 6.11
C PRO A 37 -19.44 8.20 5.86
N VAL A 38 -18.41 7.84 6.61
CA VAL A 38 -17.72 6.55 6.58
C VAL A 38 -17.63 6.03 8.00
N ALA A 39 -17.59 4.71 8.14
CA ALA A 39 -17.43 4.08 9.44
C ALA A 39 -16.14 4.50 10.15
N ASP A 40 -16.16 4.47 11.46
CA ASP A 40 -14.97 4.65 12.29
C ASP A 40 -13.95 3.49 12.13
N TRP A 41 -12.74 3.68 12.61
CA TRP A 41 -11.69 2.70 12.48
C TRP A 41 -11.97 1.34 13.16
N PRO A 42 -12.54 1.29 14.37
CA PRO A 42 -12.93 0.03 14.98
C PRO A 42 -13.93 -0.76 14.13
N THR A 43 -14.94 -0.10 13.59
CA THR A 43 -15.93 -0.70 12.70
C THR A 43 -15.30 -1.19 11.38
N LYS A 44 -14.44 -0.38 10.77
CA LYS A 44 -13.71 -0.78 9.54
C LYS A 44 -12.85 -2.01 9.79
N ARG A 45 -12.08 -2.05 10.88
CA ARG A 45 -11.27 -3.21 11.26
C ARG A 45 -12.13 -4.46 11.43
N LYS A 46 -13.24 -4.34 12.17
CA LYS A 46 -14.19 -5.45 12.33
C LYS A 46 -14.70 -5.99 10.99
N TRP A 47 -15.05 -5.10 10.06
CA TRP A 47 -15.53 -5.52 8.73
C TRP A 47 -14.44 -6.22 7.91
N VAL A 48 -13.20 -5.75 7.97
CA VAL A 48 -12.07 -6.39 7.29
C VAL A 48 -11.80 -7.77 7.87
N THR A 49 -11.79 -7.91 9.20
CA THR A 49 -11.63 -9.21 9.87
C THR A 49 -12.73 -10.18 9.42
N GLN A 50 -13.99 -9.77 9.49
CA GLN A 50 -15.12 -10.60 9.04
C GLN A 50 -15.03 -10.98 7.56
N ALA A 51 -14.54 -10.06 6.72
CA ALA A 51 -14.36 -10.32 5.29
C ALA A 51 -13.26 -11.36 5.06
N TYR A 52 -12.13 -11.26 5.75
CA TYR A 52 -11.06 -12.24 5.64
C TYR A 52 -11.45 -13.60 6.20
N GLU A 53 -12.11 -13.67 7.35
CA GLU A 53 -12.66 -14.92 7.88
C GLU A 53 -13.61 -15.61 6.88
N ALA A 54 -14.48 -14.83 6.23
CA ALA A 54 -15.38 -15.37 5.21
C ALA A 54 -14.64 -15.87 3.96
N LEU A 55 -13.54 -15.21 3.57
CA LEU A 55 -12.69 -15.63 2.46
C LEU A 55 -11.90 -16.89 2.80
N GLU A 56 -11.31 -16.97 3.99
CA GLU A 56 -10.59 -18.15 4.46
C GLU A 56 -11.50 -19.36 4.57
N ASN A 57 -12.71 -19.19 5.10
CA ASN A 57 -13.73 -20.24 5.13
C ASN A 57 -14.17 -20.69 3.72
N ALA A 58 -14.01 -19.85 2.70
CA ALA A 58 -14.25 -20.16 1.30
C ALA A 58 -13.01 -20.69 0.57
N GLY A 59 -11.91 -20.99 1.27
CA GLY A 59 -10.69 -21.58 0.72
C GLY A 59 -9.69 -20.58 0.13
N TYR A 60 -9.81 -19.29 0.45
CA TYR A 60 -8.80 -18.30 0.10
C TYR A 60 -7.73 -18.22 1.19
N THR A 61 -6.52 -17.84 0.79
CA THR A 61 -5.38 -17.55 1.67
C THR A 61 -5.11 -16.05 1.67
N VAL A 62 -5.03 -15.44 2.85
CA VAL A 62 -4.63 -14.03 3.00
C VAL A 62 -3.12 -13.92 2.74
N THR A 63 -2.74 -13.17 1.72
CA THR A 63 -1.35 -13.03 1.25
C THR A 63 -0.76 -11.65 1.48
N SER A 64 -1.55 -10.70 1.94
CA SER A 64 -1.11 -9.37 2.36
C SER A 64 -2.19 -8.67 3.18
N ALA A 65 -1.87 -7.51 3.73
CA ALA A 65 -2.83 -6.65 4.44
C ALA A 65 -4.10 -6.30 3.65
N TYR A 66 -4.10 -6.51 2.33
CA TYR A 66 -5.20 -6.12 1.44
C TYR A 66 -5.72 -7.24 0.55
N THR A 67 -5.03 -8.38 0.46
CA THR A 67 -5.27 -9.35 -0.62
C THR A 67 -5.41 -10.77 -0.09
N ALA A 68 -6.45 -11.45 -0.54
CA ALA A 68 -6.60 -12.89 -0.41
C ALA A 68 -6.63 -13.55 -1.80
N VAL A 69 -6.03 -14.72 -1.94
CA VAL A 69 -5.96 -15.48 -3.18
C VAL A 69 -6.47 -16.89 -2.99
N LYS A 70 -7.10 -17.44 -4.02
CA LYS A 70 -7.68 -18.78 -3.97
C LYS A 70 -6.62 -19.89 -4.03
N ASN A 71 -5.56 -19.67 -4.79
CA ASN A 71 -4.45 -20.60 -4.91
C ASN A 71 -3.13 -19.82 -4.90
N PRO A 72 -2.48 -19.66 -3.73
CA PRO A 72 -1.27 -18.85 -3.58
C PRO A 72 -0.06 -19.39 -4.35
N GLU A 73 -0.05 -20.68 -4.71
CA GLU A 73 1.05 -21.25 -5.50
C GLU A 73 1.00 -20.80 -6.97
N ASN A 74 -0.21 -20.67 -7.51
CA ASN A 74 -0.44 -20.35 -8.92
C ASN A 74 -0.85 -18.88 -9.14
N THR A 75 -1.42 -18.22 -8.14
CA THR A 75 -1.91 -16.84 -8.23
C THR A 75 -0.94 -15.89 -7.55
N LYS A 76 -0.26 -15.05 -8.35
CA LYS A 76 0.71 -14.06 -7.86
C LYS A 76 0.32 -12.67 -8.33
N PHE A 77 0.32 -11.71 -7.41
CA PHE A 77 0.16 -10.30 -7.76
C PHE A 77 1.54 -9.67 -8.05
N VAL A 78 2.14 -10.04 -9.17
CA VAL A 78 3.52 -9.71 -9.55
C VAL A 78 3.80 -8.21 -9.47
N TYR A 79 2.89 -7.35 -9.95
CA TYR A 79 3.04 -5.89 -9.89
C TYR A 79 3.22 -5.39 -8.45
N ARG A 80 2.33 -5.79 -7.54
CA ARG A 80 2.39 -5.42 -6.12
C ARG A 80 3.68 -5.91 -5.46
N ASP A 81 3.99 -7.18 -5.66
CA ASP A 81 5.12 -7.83 -5.00
C ASP A 81 6.46 -7.19 -5.44
N ARG A 82 6.59 -6.88 -6.73
CA ARG A 82 7.77 -6.18 -7.25
C ARG A 82 7.86 -4.75 -6.73
N LEU A 83 6.75 -4.00 -6.74
CA LEU A 83 6.71 -2.64 -6.23
C LEU A 83 7.07 -2.58 -4.74
N TRP A 84 6.56 -3.52 -3.94
CA TRP A 84 6.82 -3.56 -2.52
C TRP A 84 8.22 -4.10 -2.17
N ALA A 85 8.86 -4.77 -3.11
CA ALA A 85 10.28 -5.12 -3.05
C ALA A 85 11.20 -4.03 -3.63
N GLY A 86 10.71 -2.80 -3.82
CA GLY A 86 11.50 -1.64 -4.21
C GLY A 86 11.76 -1.51 -5.71
N ALA A 87 10.99 -2.17 -6.56
CA ALA A 87 11.10 -1.97 -8.00
C ALA A 87 10.71 -0.54 -8.40
N ASP A 88 11.36 -0.05 -9.43
CA ASP A 88 11.00 1.21 -10.08
C ASP A 88 9.59 1.12 -10.70
N MET A 89 8.88 2.24 -10.67
CA MET A 89 7.53 2.37 -11.19
C MET A 89 7.40 3.63 -12.03
N VAL A 90 7.03 3.47 -13.28
CA VAL A 90 6.73 4.59 -14.18
C VAL A 90 5.26 4.98 -14.04
N ALA A 91 5.02 6.26 -13.82
CA ALA A 91 3.68 6.83 -13.75
C ALA A 91 3.12 7.09 -15.15
N LEU A 92 1.96 6.53 -15.47
CA LEU A 92 1.21 6.81 -16.69
C LEU A 92 -0.13 7.46 -16.33
N GLY A 93 -0.47 8.53 -17.06
CA GLY A 93 -1.74 9.23 -16.90
C GLY A 93 -1.71 10.38 -15.88
N VAL A 94 -2.86 11.08 -15.83
CA VAL A 94 -3.10 12.24 -14.97
C VAL A 94 -3.02 11.86 -13.49
N ALA A 95 -2.41 12.74 -12.69
CA ALA A 95 -2.25 12.60 -11.24
C ALA A 95 -1.48 11.37 -10.74
N SER A 96 -0.99 10.52 -11.65
CA SER A 96 -0.27 9.29 -11.30
C SER A 96 1.05 9.57 -10.60
N PHE A 97 1.41 8.68 -9.66
CA PHE A 97 2.69 8.71 -8.98
C PHE A 97 3.65 7.69 -9.58
N GLY A 98 4.91 8.07 -9.71
CA GLY A 98 6.01 7.19 -10.10
C GLY A 98 7.16 7.22 -9.10
N HIS A 99 7.99 6.21 -9.16
CA HIS A 99 9.24 6.13 -8.41
C HIS A 99 10.29 5.48 -9.32
N LEU A 100 11.27 6.26 -9.76
CA LEU A 100 12.25 5.83 -10.75
C LEU A 100 13.63 6.38 -10.39
N GLY A 101 14.63 5.51 -10.27
CA GLY A 101 15.99 5.89 -9.99
C GLY A 101 16.16 6.69 -8.68
N GLY A 102 15.34 6.41 -7.66
CA GLY A 102 15.35 7.15 -6.39
C GLY A 102 14.61 8.49 -6.45
N ILE A 103 13.92 8.80 -7.53
CA ILE A 103 13.08 9.99 -7.66
C ILE A 103 11.63 9.59 -7.51
N HIS A 104 10.95 10.16 -6.50
CA HIS A 104 9.50 10.04 -6.35
C HIS A 104 8.83 11.24 -7.03
N TYR A 105 7.94 11.00 -7.99
CA TYR A 105 7.35 12.06 -8.78
C TYR A 105 5.84 11.89 -8.97
N GLN A 106 5.18 12.97 -9.33
CA GLN A 106 3.77 12.98 -9.67
C GLN A 106 3.53 13.75 -10.97
N ASN A 107 2.71 13.17 -11.85
CA ASN A 107 2.26 13.80 -13.06
C ASN A 107 1.26 14.96 -12.79
N GLN A 108 0.98 15.76 -13.82
CA GLN A 108 -0.02 16.83 -13.76
C GLN A 108 -1.33 16.30 -13.20
N THR A 109 -1.91 17.06 -12.27
CA THR A 109 -3.11 16.66 -11.52
C THR A 109 -4.41 17.11 -12.15
N HIS A 110 -4.35 17.98 -13.16
CA HIS A 110 -5.48 18.44 -13.95
C HIS A 110 -5.43 17.83 -15.34
N PHE A 111 -6.57 17.30 -15.78
CA PHE A 111 -6.66 16.55 -17.04
C PHE A 111 -6.23 17.39 -18.24
N ASP A 112 -6.76 18.61 -18.38
CA ASP A 112 -6.45 19.48 -19.50
C ASP A 112 -4.96 19.85 -19.57
N GLN A 113 -4.35 20.19 -18.43
CA GLN A 113 -2.91 20.45 -18.35
C GLN A 113 -2.06 19.23 -18.69
N TYR A 114 -2.50 18.03 -18.28
CA TYR A 114 -1.82 16.80 -18.65
C TYR A 114 -1.86 16.59 -20.17
N CYS A 115 -3.01 16.72 -20.79
CA CYS A 115 -3.19 16.58 -22.24
C CYS A 115 -2.36 17.61 -23.02
N GLU A 116 -2.48 18.89 -22.66
CA GLU A 116 -1.72 19.97 -23.29
C GLU A 116 -0.20 19.71 -23.21
N THR A 117 0.28 19.25 -22.06
CA THR A 117 1.72 18.94 -21.90
C THR A 117 2.14 17.80 -22.82
N GLN A 118 1.30 16.76 -22.97
CA GLN A 118 1.59 15.62 -23.86
C GLN A 118 1.55 16.03 -25.34
N GLU A 119 0.59 16.83 -25.76
CA GLU A 119 0.46 17.33 -27.14
C GLU A 119 1.66 18.18 -27.54
N ASN A 120 2.23 18.93 -26.61
CA ASN A 120 3.41 19.75 -26.81
C ASN A 120 4.74 19.01 -26.61
N ASN A 121 4.72 17.67 -26.52
CA ASN A 121 5.90 16.83 -26.22
C ASN A 121 6.66 17.25 -24.96
N GLY A 122 5.97 17.84 -23.99
CA GLY A 122 6.53 18.24 -22.71
C GLY A 122 6.54 17.12 -21.68
N SER A 123 7.20 17.37 -20.55
CA SER A 123 7.17 16.45 -19.41
C SER A 123 5.84 16.54 -18.68
N ALA A 124 5.16 15.41 -18.52
CA ALA A 124 3.94 15.33 -17.68
C ALA A 124 4.22 15.54 -16.19
N VAL A 125 5.47 15.49 -15.76
CA VAL A 125 5.85 15.59 -14.34
C VAL A 125 5.57 16.99 -13.82
N ARG A 126 4.69 17.07 -12.80
CA ARG A 126 4.37 18.31 -12.09
C ARG A 126 5.34 18.60 -10.96
N ARG A 127 5.73 17.56 -10.22
CA ARG A 127 6.62 17.65 -9.08
C ARG A 127 7.42 16.38 -8.91
N ALA A 128 8.63 16.51 -8.40
CA ALA A 128 9.52 15.39 -8.11
C ALA A 128 10.29 15.65 -6.82
N LEU A 129 10.59 14.58 -6.10
CA LEU A 129 11.38 14.55 -4.89
C LEU A 129 12.53 13.57 -5.09
N LEU A 130 13.76 14.03 -5.01
CA LEU A 130 14.91 13.14 -4.90
C LEU A 130 14.94 12.58 -3.49
N THR A 131 14.77 11.27 -3.38
CA THR A 131 14.75 10.59 -2.09
C THR A 131 16.17 10.31 -1.61
N THR A 132 16.39 10.51 -0.32
CA THR A 132 17.59 10.06 0.38
C THR A 132 17.64 8.53 0.46
N GLU A 133 18.79 7.97 0.80
CA GLU A 133 18.92 6.52 1.02
C GLU A 133 18.03 6.03 2.18
N ASP A 134 17.93 6.84 3.24
CA ASP A 134 17.08 6.53 4.39
C ASP A 134 15.59 6.56 4.06
N GLU A 135 15.12 7.51 3.24
CA GLU A 135 13.74 7.54 2.76
C GLU A 135 13.41 6.34 1.86
N ARG A 136 14.36 5.90 1.01
CA ARG A 136 14.20 4.69 0.20
C ARG A 136 14.11 3.44 1.10
N PHE A 137 15.00 3.34 2.08
CA PHE A 137 14.95 2.27 3.07
C PHE A 137 13.60 2.24 3.79
N LEU A 138 13.14 3.36 4.36
CA LEU A 138 11.88 3.43 5.09
C LEU A 138 10.68 3.11 4.19
N ARG A 139 10.69 3.60 2.93
CA ARG A 139 9.65 3.26 1.96
C ARG A 139 9.53 1.75 1.75
N GLU A 140 10.63 1.07 1.49
CA GLU A 140 10.63 -0.37 1.24
C GLU A 140 10.30 -1.16 2.53
N PHE A 141 10.79 -0.72 3.66
CA PHE A 141 10.48 -1.32 4.95
C PHE A 141 8.97 -1.28 5.24
N ILE A 142 8.33 -0.12 5.09
CA ILE A 142 6.88 0.03 5.27
C ILE A 142 6.09 -0.79 4.25
N LEU A 143 6.54 -0.83 2.99
CA LEU A 143 5.85 -1.57 1.95
C LEU A 143 5.92 -3.09 2.17
N GLN A 144 7.05 -3.62 2.66
CA GLN A 144 7.18 -5.04 2.95
C GLN A 144 6.31 -5.47 4.14
N TRP A 145 6.14 -4.63 5.15
CA TRP A 145 5.19 -4.93 6.25
C TRP A 145 3.77 -5.20 5.78
N LYS A 146 3.36 -4.64 4.65
CA LYS A 146 2.06 -4.93 4.04
C LYS A 146 1.92 -6.35 3.51
N LEU A 147 3.04 -7.07 3.33
CA LEU A 147 3.05 -8.51 3.04
C LEU A 147 2.91 -9.38 4.29
N GLY A 148 2.88 -8.78 5.49
CA GLY A 148 2.89 -9.48 6.76
C GLY A 148 4.25 -10.07 7.13
N ARG A 149 5.30 -9.79 6.37
CA ARG A 149 6.65 -10.30 6.63
C ARG A 149 7.72 -9.35 6.10
N VAL A 150 8.86 -9.32 6.79
CA VAL A 150 10.02 -8.52 6.43
C VAL A 150 11.28 -9.37 6.56
N SER A 151 12.16 -9.31 5.57
CA SER A 151 13.44 -10.03 5.59
C SER A 151 14.57 -9.14 6.12
N PRO A 152 15.15 -9.43 7.30
CA PRO A 152 16.31 -8.69 7.79
C PRO A 152 17.52 -8.77 6.84
N ALA A 153 17.74 -9.92 6.22
CA ALA A 153 18.83 -10.13 5.27
C ALA A 153 18.73 -9.18 4.07
N TYR A 154 17.54 -9.01 3.51
CA TYR A 154 17.30 -8.07 2.41
C TYR A 154 17.74 -6.63 2.73
N PHE A 155 17.38 -6.13 3.91
CA PHE A 155 17.72 -4.76 4.32
C PHE A 155 19.20 -4.61 4.64
N HIS A 156 19.81 -5.63 5.19
CA HIS A 156 21.25 -5.65 5.44
C HIS A 156 22.04 -5.64 4.11
N GLU A 157 21.67 -6.48 3.15
CA GLU A 157 22.35 -6.56 1.86
C GLU A 157 22.18 -5.30 1.01
N LYS A 158 20.95 -4.76 0.96
CA LYS A 158 20.64 -3.64 0.08
C LYS A 158 21.03 -2.28 0.64
N PHE A 159 20.86 -2.08 1.96
CA PHE A 159 21.01 -0.78 2.62
C PHE A 159 22.09 -0.77 3.70
N GLY A 160 22.74 -1.90 3.99
CA GLY A 160 23.67 -2.01 5.11
C GLY A 160 23.03 -1.85 6.50
N VAL A 161 21.70 -1.95 6.59
CA VAL A 161 20.94 -1.67 7.82
C VAL A 161 20.50 -2.95 8.50
N ASP A 162 20.91 -3.11 9.76
CA ASP A 162 20.36 -4.13 10.65
C ASP A 162 19.03 -3.63 11.23
N ILE A 163 17.91 -4.08 10.67
CA ILE A 163 16.58 -3.67 11.10
C ILE A 163 16.24 -4.10 12.53
N LYS A 164 16.80 -5.22 13.01
CA LYS A 164 16.59 -5.69 14.38
C LYS A 164 17.19 -4.74 15.40
N LYS A 165 18.35 -4.15 15.07
CA LYS A 165 18.96 -3.12 15.92
C LYS A 165 18.29 -1.77 15.79
N ARG A 166 17.98 -1.37 14.55
CA ARG A 166 17.39 -0.05 14.26
C ARG A 166 16.01 0.14 14.91
N PHE A 167 15.21 -0.91 14.96
CA PHE A 167 13.85 -0.90 15.50
C PHE A 167 13.68 -1.78 16.73
N ALA A 168 14.73 -1.98 17.51
CA ALA A 168 14.76 -2.94 18.64
C ALA A 168 13.58 -2.75 19.59
N ASP A 169 13.31 -1.51 20.00
CA ASP A 169 12.28 -1.21 21.00
C ASP A 169 10.87 -1.59 20.51
N ILE A 170 10.51 -1.14 19.31
CA ILE A 170 9.18 -1.42 18.75
C ILE A 170 9.00 -2.89 18.37
N LEU A 171 10.05 -3.56 17.88
CA LEU A 171 10.00 -4.98 17.59
C LEU A 171 9.87 -5.83 18.86
N SER A 172 10.48 -5.40 19.98
CA SER A 172 10.30 -6.03 21.28
C SER A 172 8.87 -5.90 21.79
N GLU A 173 8.30 -4.69 21.71
CA GLU A 173 6.90 -4.42 22.07
C GLU A 173 5.92 -5.31 21.27
N TRP A 174 6.12 -5.43 19.98
CA TRP A 174 5.27 -6.28 19.13
C TRP A 174 5.43 -7.77 19.38
N LYS A 175 6.62 -8.23 19.78
CA LYS A 175 6.82 -9.61 20.21
C LYS A 175 6.12 -9.89 21.53
N GLU A 176 6.21 -8.97 22.50
CA GLU A 176 5.55 -9.09 23.79
C GLU A 176 4.01 -9.07 23.67
N SER A 177 3.47 -8.30 22.73
CA SER A 177 2.02 -8.28 22.45
C SER A 177 1.54 -9.50 21.64
N GLY A 178 2.44 -10.28 21.06
CA GLY A 178 2.10 -11.40 20.17
C GLY A 178 1.76 -11.01 18.74
N ASP A 179 2.00 -9.73 18.37
CA ASP A 179 1.75 -9.23 17.02
C ASP A 179 2.90 -9.54 16.04
N LEU A 180 4.05 -9.96 16.57
CA LEU A 180 5.23 -10.30 15.79
C LEU A 180 5.85 -11.61 16.28
N TYR A 181 6.21 -12.47 15.33
CA TYR A 181 7.05 -13.66 15.58
C TYR A 181 8.19 -13.73 14.57
N GLU A 182 9.24 -14.46 14.91
CA GLU A 182 10.36 -14.72 14.00
C GLU A 182 10.19 -16.11 13.40
N GLU A 183 10.38 -16.21 12.08
CA GLU A 183 10.50 -17.48 11.36
C GLU A 183 11.97 -17.68 11.01
N ASP A 184 12.47 -18.90 11.24
CA ASP A 184 13.77 -19.33 10.72
C ASP A 184 13.61 -19.57 9.23
N GLY A 185 14.24 -18.71 8.39
CA GLY A 185 14.17 -18.71 6.93
C GLY A 185 15.30 -19.45 6.26
#